data_60c82213da613f88aa996d3c9dd49fe5
#
_entry.id   60c82213da613f88aa996d3c9dd49fe5
#
_cell.length_a   1.000
_cell.length_b   1.000
_cell.length_c   1.000
_cell.angle_alpha   90.00
_cell.angle_beta   90.00
_cell.angle_gamma   90.00
#
_symmetry.space_group_name_H-M   'P 1'
#
loop_
_entity.id
_entity.type
_entity.pdbx_description
1 polymer ?
#
loop_
_entity_poly.entity_id
_entity_poly.type
_entity_poly.pdbx_seq_one_letter_code
_entity_poly.pdbx_strand_id
1 'polypeptide(L)'
;MKRIVMALFIFLVPYSTVFAQSEAGAIFLLIAPGARAGGMGEAQVAVANDAYASYWNPAGLGFLEGQELAMMHVNWLPGLADDLYYEFLAFRKKYPTLGTVGGHLIFLNLGEQIRTSETGDELGTFTSYMTAMTLSYSALISPTQSFGINSKISYQHLVEIGAGSEKGSGTSIDFGFDLGYLHKEWLLPNLTFGLNLSNLGPKVSFIDPDQADPQPTNLTLGFNYALINGEYNKFNIVYD
;
A
#
# COMPACT_ATOMS: atom_id res chain seq x y z
N MET A 1 37.34 -13.91 -7.26
CA MET A 1 37.11 -12.80 -8.19
C MET A 1 35.64 -12.55 -8.52
N LYS A 2 34.78 -13.55 -8.82
CA LYS A 2 33.35 -13.32 -9.13
C LYS A 2 32.51 -12.69 -7.97
N ARG A 3 32.86 -12.93 -6.71
CA ARG A 3 32.20 -12.39 -5.53
C ARG A 3 32.48 -10.90 -5.24
N ILE A 4 33.64 -10.41 -5.69
CA ILE A 4 34.05 -9.00 -5.51
C ILE A 4 33.41 -8.11 -6.57
N VAL A 5 33.14 -8.63 -7.77
CA VAL A 5 32.48 -7.90 -8.85
C VAL A 5 31.01 -7.66 -8.53
N MET A 6 30.35 -8.59 -7.82
CA MET A 6 28.96 -8.44 -7.40
C MET A 6 28.79 -7.38 -6.29
N ALA A 7 29.77 -7.24 -5.40
CA ALA A 7 29.78 -6.20 -4.37
C ALA A 7 30.03 -4.80 -4.94
N LEU A 8 30.74 -4.68 -6.06
CA LEU A 8 31.00 -3.38 -6.70
C LEU A 8 29.81 -2.84 -7.50
N PHE A 9 28.90 -3.73 -7.96
CA PHE A 9 27.71 -3.31 -8.71
C PHE A 9 26.66 -2.64 -7.81
N ILE A 10 26.66 -2.89 -6.49
CA ILE A 10 25.74 -2.29 -5.53
C ILE A 10 26.14 -0.83 -5.22
N PHE A 11 27.38 -0.43 -5.47
CA PHE A 11 27.88 0.93 -5.21
C PHE A 11 27.81 1.88 -6.41
N LEU A 12 27.37 1.42 -7.58
CA LEU A 12 27.23 2.23 -8.79
C LEU A 12 25.77 2.56 -9.13
N VAL A 13 24.93 2.78 -8.12
CA VAL A 13 23.66 3.49 -8.33
C VAL A 13 24.03 4.96 -8.53
N PRO A 14 23.81 5.55 -9.71
CA PRO A 14 24.05 6.97 -9.89
C PRO A 14 23.17 7.72 -8.89
N TYR A 15 23.76 8.57 -8.06
CA TYR A 15 23.06 9.55 -7.26
C TYR A 15 22.39 10.56 -8.21
N SER A 16 21.33 10.16 -8.88
CA SER A 16 20.42 11.10 -9.47
C SER A 16 19.67 11.74 -8.30
N THR A 17 19.86 13.04 -8.10
CA THR A 17 19.01 13.83 -7.23
C THR A 17 17.62 13.79 -7.85
N VAL A 18 16.81 12.85 -7.40
CA VAL A 18 15.38 12.82 -7.70
C VAL A 18 14.78 13.92 -6.84
N PHE A 19 14.41 15.04 -7.48
CA PHE A 19 13.52 16.01 -6.85
C PHE A 19 12.14 15.35 -6.79
N ALA A 20 11.85 14.68 -5.69
CA ALA A 20 10.51 14.23 -5.39
C ALA A 20 9.71 15.46 -4.95
N GLN A 21 9.01 16.11 -5.87
CA GLN A 21 7.90 16.98 -5.50
C GLN A 21 6.75 16.07 -5.10
N SER A 22 6.39 16.11 -3.83
CA SER A 22 5.25 15.36 -3.30
C SER A 22 3.98 16.18 -3.51
N GLU A 23 3.46 16.16 -4.72
CA GLU A 23 2.14 16.68 -5.08
C GLU A 23 1.20 15.51 -5.43
N ALA A 24 1.21 14.46 -4.62
CA ALA A 24 0.34 13.32 -4.89
C ALA A 24 -1.01 13.50 -4.19
N GLY A 25 -2.09 13.29 -4.92
CA GLY A 25 -3.42 13.07 -4.37
C GLY A 25 -3.52 11.70 -3.70
N ALA A 26 -4.55 11.46 -2.89
CA ALA A 26 -4.83 10.17 -2.25
C ALA A 26 -3.65 9.55 -1.44
N ILE A 27 -2.87 10.38 -0.75
CA ILE A 27 -1.69 9.97 0.04
C ILE A 27 -2.02 8.90 1.10
N PHE A 28 -3.27 8.84 1.58
CA PHE A 28 -3.70 7.83 2.54
C PHE A 28 -3.51 6.38 2.05
N LEU A 29 -3.42 6.17 0.75
CA LEU A 29 -3.11 4.87 0.14
C LEU A 29 -1.68 4.39 0.44
N LEU A 30 -0.80 5.28 0.91
CA LEU A 30 0.56 4.95 1.34
C LEU A 30 0.66 4.60 2.83
N ILE A 31 -0.42 4.71 3.60
CA ILE A 31 -0.41 4.33 5.02
C ILE A 31 -0.28 2.82 5.13
N ALA A 32 0.86 2.38 5.62
CA ALA A 32 1.28 0.98 5.65
C ALA A 32 0.51 0.17 6.72
N PRO A 33 -0.27 -0.87 6.35
CA PRO A 33 -0.96 -1.71 7.31
C PRO A 33 -0.09 -2.83 7.86
N GLY A 34 -0.38 -3.23 9.09
CA GLY A 34 0.13 -4.44 9.73
C GLY A 34 1.25 -4.18 10.73
N ALA A 35 1.03 -4.60 11.99
CA ALA A 35 2.01 -4.45 13.07
C ALA A 35 3.31 -5.21 12.79
N ARG A 36 3.23 -6.36 12.09
CA ARG A 36 4.42 -7.11 11.68
C ARG A 36 5.26 -6.32 10.69
N ALA A 37 4.62 -5.71 9.69
CA ALA A 37 5.29 -4.87 8.69
C ALA A 37 5.96 -3.67 9.37
N GLY A 38 5.24 -2.95 10.24
CA GLY A 38 5.79 -1.85 11.01
C GLY A 38 7.01 -2.25 11.85
N GLY A 39 6.96 -3.43 12.50
CA GLY A 39 8.09 -3.99 13.26
C GLY A 39 9.30 -4.39 12.42
N MET A 40 9.12 -4.60 11.11
CA MET A 40 10.17 -4.93 10.13
C MET A 40 10.63 -3.72 9.30
N GLY A 41 10.24 -2.48 9.70
CA GLY A 41 10.56 -1.28 8.93
C GLY A 41 9.88 -1.26 7.56
N GLU A 42 8.69 -1.87 7.48
CA GLU A 42 7.86 -1.97 6.27
C GLU A 42 8.43 -2.83 5.12
N ALA A 43 9.53 -3.53 5.34
CA ALA A 43 10.14 -4.41 4.35
C ALA A 43 9.30 -5.70 4.17
N GLN A 44 8.29 -5.65 3.31
CA GLN A 44 7.27 -6.69 3.12
C GLN A 44 7.10 -7.19 1.70
N VAL A 45 7.60 -6.49 0.69
CA VAL A 45 7.32 -6.79 -0.73
C VAL A 45 7.80 -8.18 -1.14
N ALA A 46 8.94 -8.64 -0.62
CA ALA A 46 9.45 -9.99 -0.87
C ALA A 46 8.98 -11.03 0.17
N VAL A 47 8.32 -10.62 1.26
CA VAL A 47 7.80 -11.51 2.30
C VAL A 47 6.34 -11.88 2.06
N ALA A 48 5.46 -10.92 1.85
CA ALA A 48 4.05 -10.97 1.44
C ALA A 48 3.35 -12.33 1.59
N ASN A 49 3.28 -12.87 2.84
CA ASN A 49 2.90 -14.25 3.11
C ASN A 49 1.69 -14.39 4.06
N ASP A 50 0.78 -13.40 4.07
CA ASP A 50 -0.49 -13.37 4.79
C ASP A 50 -1.53 -12.55 4.01
N ALA A 51 -2.71 -12.27 4.58
CA ALA A 51 -3.76 -11.50 3.93
C ALA A 51 -3.36 -10.05 3.60
N TYR A 52 -2.38 -9.48 4.33
CA TYR A 52 -1.82 -8.15 4.03
C TYR A 52 -1.05 -8.11 2.71
N ALA A 53 -0.74 -9.27 2.10
CA ALA A 53 -0.15 -9.33 0.76
C ALA A 53 -0.99 -8.62 -0.30
N SER A 54 -2.31 -8.51 -0.12
CA SER A 54 -3.19 -7.72 -0.99
C SER A 54 -2.77 -6.23 -1.05
N TYR A 55 -2.12 -5.70 -0.02
CA TYR A 55 -1.57 -4.35 0.01
C TYR A 55 -0.09 -4.32 -0.42
N TRP A 56 0.74 -5.17 0.19
CA TRP A 56 2.19 -5.11 0.04
C TRP A 56 2.71 -5.63 -1.29
N ASN A 57 2.18 -6.77 -1.74
CA ASN A 57 2.51 -7.39 -3.03
C ASN A 57 1.45 -8.45 -3.35
N PRO A 58 0.50 -8.18 -4.25
CA PRO A 58 -0.57 -9.12 -4.55
C PRO A 58 -0.08 -10.48 -5.08
N ALA A 59 1.14 -10.54 -5.64
CA ALA A 59 1.73 -11.80 -6.07
C ALA A 59 1.97 -12.77 -4.91
N GLY A 60 2.18 -12.28 -3.69
CA GLY A 60 2.34 -13.10 -2.50
C GLY A 60 1.14 -14.01 -2.24
N LEU A 61 -0.07 -13.54 -2.55
CA LEU A 61 -1.32 -14.31 -2.39
C LEU A 61 -1.32 -15.64 -3.15
N GLY A 62 -0.63 -15.72 -4.29
CA GLY A 62 -0.58 -16.90 -5.13
C GLY A 62 0.05 -18.12 -4.45
N PHE A 63 0.94 -17.91 -3.48
CA PHE A 63 1.61 -18.96 -2.72
C PHE A 63 0.86 -19.40 -1.45
N LEU A 64 -0.24 -18.74 -1.12
CA LEU A 64 -0.96 -18.98 0.12
C LEU A 64 -2.09 -19.97 -0.08
N GLU A 65 -2.23 -20.90 0.85
CA GLU A 65 -3.27 -21.94 0.84
C GLU A 65 -4.43 -21.58 1.79
N GLY A 66 -5.61 -22.13 1.52
CA GLY A 66 -6.79 -21.95 2.34
C GLY A 66 -7.41 -20.55 2.23
N GLN A 67 -7.90 -20.04 3.34
CA GLN A 67 -8.51 -18.71 3.45
C GLN A 67 -8.04 -18.00 4.72
N GLU A 68 -8.06 -16.67 4.69
CA GLU A 68 -7.62 -15.85 5.82
C GLU A 68 -8.40 -14.54 5.81
N LEU A 69 -8.75 -14.08 7.02
CA LEU A 69 -9.28 -12.75 7.32
C LEU A 69 -8.33 -12.08 8.28
N ALA A 70 -7.92 -10.85 7.98
CA ALA A 70 -7.09 -10.03 8.84
C ALA A 70 -7.76 -8.67 9.08
N MET A 71 -7.65 -8.17 10.30
CA MET A 71 -8.18 -6.87 10.69
C MET A 71 -7.12 -6.10 11.46
N MET A 72 -7.10 -4.78 11.29
CA MET A 72 -6.27 -3.88 12.07
C MET A 72 -7.04 -2.61 12.38
N HIS A 73 -6.97 -2.17 13.63
CA HIS A 73 -7.40 -0.88 14.10
C HIS A 73 -6.20 -0.14 14.70
N VAL A 74 -6.06 1.12 14.34
CA VAL A 74 -5.00 1.98 14.88
C VAL A 74 -5.58 3.36 15.20
N ASN A 75 -5.41 3.83 16.44
CA ASN A 75 -5.59 5.22 16.76
C ASN A 75 -4.53 6.03 16.00
N TRP A 76 -4.96 6.84 15.05
CA TRP A 76 -4.06 7.58 14.17
C TRP A 76 -3.63 8.87 14.87
N LEU A 77 -2.32 9.14 14.91
CA LEU A 77 -1.75 10.31 15.58
C LEU A 77 -2.27 10.52 17.02
N PRO A 78 -2.09 9.54 17.92
CA PRO A 78 -2.61 9.64 19.29
C PRO A 78 -2.06 10.89 20.00
N GLY A 79 -2.96 11.62 20.65
CA GLY A 79 -2.65 12.89 21.31
C GLY A 79 -2.85 14.14 20.45
N LEU A 80 -3.17 14.01 19.16
CA LEU A 80 -3.62 15.13 18.32
C LEU A 80 -5.13 15.32 18.43
N ALA A 81 -5.90 14.25 18.26
CA ALA A 81 -7.34 14.19 18.47
C ALA A 81 -7.74 12.74 18.80
N ASP A 82 -8.86 12.58 19.54
CA ASP A 82 -9.29 11.26 20.02
C ASP A 82 -10.11 10.48 18.98
N ASP A 83 -10.56 11.14 17.93
CA ASP A 83 -11.42 10.59 16.88
C ASP A 83 -10.68 10.28 15.57
N LEU A 84 -9.34 10.37 15.56
CA LEU A 84 -8.52 9.96 14.41
C LEU A 84 -8.23 8.46 14.49
N TYR A 85 -8.63 7.70 13.48
CA TYR A 85 -8.31 6.28 13.43
C TYR A 85 -8.19 5.73 12.01
N TYR A 86 -7.42 4.65 11.89
CA TYR A 86 -7.22 3.91 10.65
C TYR A 86 -7.67 2.47 10.84
N GLU A 87 -8.50 2.01 9.92
CA GLU A 87 -9.01 0.65 9.85
C GLU A 87 -8.51 -0.04 8.59
N PHE A 88 -8.11 -1.29 8.74
CA PHE A 88 -7.75 -2.15 7.63
C PHE A 88 -8.41 -3.51 7.79
N LEU A 89 -9.08 -3.97 6.74
CA LEU A 89 -9.69 -5.30 6.67
C LEU A 89 -9.22 -5.97 5.40
N ALA A 90 -8.60 -7.15 5.50
CA ALA A 90 -8.19 -7.94 4.36
C ALA A 90 -8.78 -9.34 4.40
N PHE A 91 -9.09 -9.86 3.23
CA PHE A 91 -9.55 -11.23 3.02
C PHE A 91 -8.86 -11.86 1.83
N ARG A 92 -8.56 -13.15 1.92
CA ARG A 92 -8.10 -13.96 0.80
C ARG A 92 -8.64 -15.38 0.84
N LYS A 93 -8.78 -16.00 -0.34
CA LYS A 93 -9.18 -17.40 -0.49
C LYS A 93 -8.53 -18.02 -1.71
N LYS A 94 -7.88 -19.16 -1.53
CA LYS A 94 -7.34 -19.99 -2.61
C LYS A 94 -8.42 -20.82 -3.26
N TYR A 95 -8.45 -20.84 -4.58
CA TYR A 95 -9.27 -21.73 -5.40
C TYR A 95 -8.35 -22.66 -6.20
N PRO A 96 -8.56 -23.99 -6.17
CA PRO A 96 -7.61 -24.95 -6.75
C PRO A 96 -7.29 -24.74 -8.23
N THR A 97 -8.27 -24.31 -9.01
CA THR A 97 -8.15 -24.14 -10.47
C THR A 97 -8.04 -22.69 -10.93
N LEU A 98 -8.46 -21.75 -10.10
CA LEU A 98 -8.52 -20.32 -10.47
C LEU A 98 -7.29 -19.53 -9.97
N GLY A 99 -6.68 -19.93 -8.87
CA GLY A 99 -5.68 -19.14 -8.16
C GLY A 99 -6.23 -18.56 -6.87
N THR A 100 -5.69 -17.46 -6.39
CA THR A 100 -6.12 -16.82 -5.15
C THR A 100 -6.84 -15.50 -5.45
N VAL A 101 -8.04 -15.37 -4.92
CA VAL A 101 -8.83 -14.14 -4.93
C VAL A 101 -8.80 -13.56 -3.53
N GLY A 102 -8.70 -12.25 -3.43
CA GLY A 102 -8.68 -11.54 -2.16
C GLY A 102 -8.96 -10.06 -2.34
N GLY A 103 -8.57 -9.29 -1.35
CA GLY A 103 -8.69 -7.85 -1.38
C GLY A 103 -8.60 -7.26 0.01
N HIS A 104 -8.72 -5.94 0.07
CA HIS A 104 -8.74 -5.22 1.34
C HIS A 104 -9.60 -3.96 1.26
N LEU A 105 -10.02 -3.51 2.44
CA LEU A 105 -10.66 -2.24 2.68
C LEU A 105 -9.75 -1.40 3.58
N ILE A 106 -9.62 -0.13 3.24
CA ILE A 106 -8.99 0.91 4.05
C ILE A 106 -10.06 1.92 4.42
N PHE A 107 -10.07 2.34 5.68
CA PHE A 107 -10.87 3.46 6.16
C PHE A 107 -10.01 4.31 7.10
N LEU A 108 -9.81 5.56 6.74
CA LEU A 108 -9.13 6.58 7.55
C LEU A 108 -10.14 7.63 7.96
N ASN A 109 -10.43 7.72 9.27
CA ASN A 109 -11.23 8.80 9.84
C ASN A 109 -10.32 9.93 10.29
N LEU A 110 -10.57 11.13 9.78
CA LEU A 110 -9.84 12.36 10.14
C LEU A 110 -10.61 13.21 11.17
N GLY A 111 -11.67 12.62 11.74
CA GLY A 111 -12.44 13.23 12.81
C GLY A 111 -13.33 14.39 12.41
N GLU A 112 -13.86 15.05 13.42
CA GLU A 112 -14.67 16.24 13.29
C GLU A 112 -13.77 17.49 13.26
N GLN A 113 -14.04 18.39 12.34
CA GLN A 113 -13.28 19.64 12.15
C GLN A 113 -14.23 20.83 12.24
N ILE A 114 -13.72 21.94 12.77
CA ILE A 114 -14.46 23.19 12.88
C ILE A 114 -14.23 23.99 11.61
N ARG A 115 -15.31 24.36 10.94
CA ARG A 115 -15.30 25.28 9.82
C ARG A 115 -15.27 26.73 10.35
N THR A 116 -14.33 27.52 9.86
CA THR A 116 -14.20 28.94 10.24
C THR A 116 -14.36 29.84 9.01
N SER A 117 -14.89 31.05 9.24
CA SER A 117 -14.89 32.13 8.24
C SER A 117 -13.49 32.72 8.04
N GLU A 118 -13.32 33.59 7.04
CA GLU A 118 -12.10 34.38 6.83
C GLU A 118 -11.80 35.31 8.03
N THR A 119 -12.81 35.67 8.80
CA THR A 119 -12.71 36.50 10.02
C THR A 119 -12.49 35.68 11.29
N GLY A 120 -12.48 34.35 11.20
CA GLY A 120 -12.26 33.44 12.33
C GLY A 120 -13.53 33.04 13.08
N ASP A 121 -14.72 33.42 12.59
CA ASP A 121 -15.99 33.02 13.19
C ASP A 121 -16.30 31.55 12.89
N GLU A 122 -16.79 30.80 13.86
CA GLU A 122 -17.18 29.40 13.68
C GLU A 122 -18.47 29.32 12.84
N LEU A 123 -18.40 28.54 11.74
CA LEU A 123 -19.51 28.33 10.80
C LEU A 123 -20.19 26.95 10.94
N GLY A 124 -19.72 26.14 11.91
CA GLY A 124 -20.20 24.78 12.16
C GLY A 124 -19.09 23.75 12.05
N THR A 125 -19.45 22.46 12.11
CA THR A 125 -18.53 21.35 12.05
C THR A 125 -18.78 20.48 10.82
N PHE A 126 -17.76 19.75 10.39
CA PHE A 126 -17.84 18.74 9.33
C PHE A 126 -16.90 17.58 9.65
N THR A 127 -17.12 16.42 9.08
CA THR A 127 -16.28 15.25 9.24
C THR A 127 -15.51 14.97 7.94
N SER A 128 -14.24 14.59 8.08
CA SER A 128 -13.42 14.18 6.94
C SER A 128 -13.05 12.71 7.07
N TYR A 129 -13.12 11.98 5.98
CA TYR A 129 -12.71 10.58 5.93
C TYR A 129 -12.27 10.16 4.53
N MET A 130 -11.47 9.11 4.48
CA MET A 130 -11.01 8.52 3.23
C MET A 130 -11.18 7.01 3.29
N THR A 131 -11.57 6.41 2.19
CA THR A 131 -11.73 4.95 2.10
C THR A 131 -11.25 4.43 0.77
N ALA A 132 -10.78 3.18 0.75
CA ALA A 132 -10.42 2.48 -0.48
C ALA A 132 -10.81 1.02 -0.39
N MET A 133 -11.36 0.49 -1.49
CA MET A 133 -11.64 -0.92 -1.68
C MET A 133 -10.74 -1.46 -2.78
N THR A 134 -10.05 -2.54 -2.49
CA THR A 134 -9.15 -3.23 -3.42
C THR A 134 -9.60 -4.67 -3.61
N LEU A 135 -9.70 -5.09 -4.86
CA LEU A 135 -9.89 -6.48 -5.26
C LEU A 135 -8.58 -7.01 -5.82
N SER A 136 -8.16 -8.18 -5.33
CA SER A 136 -6.88 -8.81 -5.65
C SER A 136 -7.10 -10.14 -6.34
N TYR A 137 -6.30 -10.40 -7.36
CA TYR A 137 -6.17 -11.71 -7.98
C TYR A 137 -4.70 -12.08 -8.10
N SER A 138 -4.38 -13.35 -7.81
CA SER A 138 -3.01 -13.85 -7.94
C SER A 138 -2.99 -15.31 -8.40
N ALA A 139 -2.02 -15.61 -9.25
CA ALA A 139 -1.80 -16.95 -9.76
C ALA A 139 -0.32 -17.31 -9.82
N LEU A 140 -0.03 -18.60 -9.60
CA LEU A 140 1.30 -19.15 -9.85
C LEU A 140 1.55 -19.25 -11.36
N ILE A 141 2.68 -18.73 -11.81
CA ILE A 141 3.20 -18.92 -13.17
C ILE A 141 4.06 -20.18 -13.22
N SER A 142 4.75 -20.47 -12.11
CA SER A 142 5.55 -21.67 -11.89
C SER A 142 5.53 -22.02 -10.39
N PRO A 143 6.10 -23.17 -9.97
CA PRO A 143 6.18 -23.50 -8.54
C PRO A 143 6.89 -22.45 -7.67
N THR A 144 7.76 -21.62 -8.27
CA THR A 144 8.54 -20.59 -7.57
C THR A 144 8.17 -19.17 -7.96
N GLN A 145 7.26 -18.96 -8.91
CA GLN A 145 6.92 -17.63 -9.42
C GLN A 145 5.42 -17.39 -9.37
N SER A 146 5.04 -16.21 -8.97
CA SER A 146 3.66 -15.73 -8.92
C SER A 146 3.55 -14.32 -9.50
N PHE A 147 2.41 -14.06 -10.11
CA PHE A 147 1.98 -12.73 -10.54
C PHE A 147 0.68 -12.38 -9.83
N GLY A 148 0.52 -11.12 -9.47
CA GLY A 148 -0.69 -10.60 -8.83
C GLY A 148 -1.10 -9.25 -9.41
N ILE A 149 -2.40 -9.00 -9.40
CA ILE A 149 -3.00 -7.74 -9.82
C ILE A 149 -4.03 -7.30 -8.80
N ASN A 150 -4.06 -6.01 -8.53
CA ASN A 150 -5.13 -5.34 -7.80
C ASN A 150 -5.90 -4.39 -8.71
N SER A 151 -7.19 -4.29 -8.47
CA SER A 151 -8.06 -3.21 -8.95
C SER A 151 -8.62 -2.48 -7.74
N LYS A 152 -8.48 -1.17 -7.70
CA LYS A 152 -8.75 -0.31 -6.55
C LYS A 152 -9.72 0.80 -6.92
N ILE A 153 -10.66 1.07 -6.03
CA ILE A 153 -11.46 2.29 -6.03
C ILE A 153 -11.25 3.00 -4.70
N SER A 154 -10.99 4.30 -4.73
CA SER A 154 -10.86 5.13 -3.54
C SER A 154 -11.86 6.28 -3.57
N TYR A 155 -12.31 6.66 -2.38
CA TYR A 155 -13.18 7.79 -2.14
C TYR A 155 -12.59 8.65 -1.04
N GLN A 156 -12.47 9.94 -1.29
CA GLN A 156 -12.01 10.91 -0.33
C GLN A 156 -13.12 11.93 -0.10
N HIS A 157 -13.45 12.16 1.16
CA HIS A 157 -14.38 13.18 1.62
C HIS A 157 -13.63 14.09 2.59
N LEU A 158 -13.16 15.23 2.08
CA LEU A 158 -12.38 16.18 2.87
C LEU A 158 -13.25 17.29 3.43
N VAL A 159 -14.21 17.78 2.63
CA VAL A 159 -15.13 18.85 3.02
C VAL A 159 -16.38 18.80 2.14
N GLU A 160 -17.54 19.12 2.73
CA GLU A 160 -18.82 19.14 2.00
C GLU A 160 -18.99 20.39 1.14
N ILE A 161 -18.51 21.53 1.62
CA ILE A 161 -18.67 22.83 0.99
C ILE A 161 -17.31 23.56 1.04
N GLY A 162 -16.80 23.97 -0.12
CA GLY A 162 -15.57 24.74 -0.22
C GLY A 162 -15.60 26.02 0.61
N ALA A 163 -14.45 26.52 0.99
CA ALA A 163 -14.28 27.74 1.77
C ALA A 163 -13.86 28.92 0.88
N GLY A 164 -14.32 30.12 1.21
CA GLY A 164 -13.91 31.35 0.51
C GLY A 164 -14.38 31.42 -0.93
N SER A 165 -13.44 31.62 -1.86
CA SER A 165 -13.71 31.71 -3.30
C SER A 165 -13.86 30.33 -3.97
N GLU A 166 -13.46 29.26 -3.33
CA GLU A 166 -13.58 27.89 -3.85
C GLU A 166 -14.99 27.35 -3.62
N LYS A 167 -15.73 27.20 -4.72
CA LYS A 167 -17.08 26.65 -4.69
C LYS A 167 -17.03 25.22 -5.20
N GLY A 168 -17.34 24.25 -4.34
CA GLY A 168 -17.40 22.84 -4.67
C GLY A 168 -17.29 21.96 -3.45
N SER A 169 -17.47 20.66 -3.62
CA SER A 169 -17.23 19.67 -2.58
C SER A 169 -15.81 19.16 -2.68
N GLY A 170 -15.08 19.10 -1.56
CA GLY A 170 -13.77 18.47 -1.49
C GLY A 170 -13.90 16.95 -1.47
N THR A 171 -14.53 16.36 -2.50
CA THR A 171 -14.69 14.91 -2.66
C THR A 171 -14.05 14.44 -3.94
N SER A 172 -13.41 13.26 -3.91
CA SER A 172 -12.92 12.57 -5.11
C SER A 172 -13.30 11.10 -5.13
N ILE A 173 -13.45 10.56 -6.34
CA ILE A 173 -13.55 9.12 -6.58
C ILE A 173 -12.50 8.77 -7.62
N ASP A 174 -11.61 7.87 -7.26
CA ASP A 174 -10.45 7.54 -8.07
C ASP A 174 -10.32 6.03 -8.26
N PHE A 175 -9.71 5.65 -9.38
CA PHE A 175 -9.44 4.26 -9.73
C PHE A 175 -7.94 4.03 -9.84
N GLY A 176 -7.48 2.87 -9.40
CA GLY A 176 -6.08 2.50 -9.50
C GLY A 176 -5.87 1.00 -9.68
N PHE A 177 -4.66 0.66 -10.09
CA PHE A 177 -4.21 -0.71 -10.27
C PHE A 177 -2.85 -0.90 -9.62
N ASP A 178 -2.60 -2.13 -9.13
CA ASP A 178 -1.28 -2.53 -8.68
C ASP A 178 -0.87 -3.80 -9.43
N LEU A 179 0.43 -3.93 -9.68
CA LEU A 179 1.03 -5.09 -10.34
C LEU A 179 2.11 -5.65 -9.44
N GLY A 180 1.98 -6.92 -9.05
CA GLY A 180 2.92 -7.61 -8.21
C GLY A 180 3.61 -8.78 -8.92
N TYR A 181 4.86 -9.00 -8.60
CA TYR A 181 5.63 -10.17 -8.97
C TYR A 181 6.41 -10.69 -7.77
N LEU A 182 6.44 -12.00 -7.58
CA LEU A 182 7.21 -12.66 -6.52
C LEU A 182 7.90 -13.90 -7.09
N HIS A 183 9.21 -14.00 -6.82
CA HIS A 183 10.03 -15.13 -7.26
C HIS A 183 10.79 -15.71 -6.07
N LYS A 184 10.39 -16.89 -5.60
CA LYS A 184 11.10 -17.68 -4.59
C LYS A 184 12.30 -18.39 -5.22
N GLU A 185 13.38 -18.56 -4.45
CA GLU A 185 14.62 -19.17 -4.93
C GLU A 185 15.23 -18.45 -6.15
N TRP A 186 15.12 -17.11 -6.15
CA TRP A 186 15.68 -16.29 -7.21
C TRP A 186 17.20 -16.26 -7.13
N LEU A 187 17.88 -16.71 -8.19
CA LEU A 187 19.34 -16.81 -8.31
C LEU A 187 20.06 -17.72 -7.27
N LEU A 188 19.56 -17.84 -6.06
CA LEU A 188 20.10 -18.62 -4.95
C LEU A 188 18.97 -19.31 -4.18
N PRO A 189 19.21 -20.51 -3.60
CA PRO A 189 18.28 -21.10 -2.65
C PRO A 189 17.98 -20.15 -1.49
N ASN A 190 16.76 -20.17 -1.00
CA ASN A 190 16.27 -19.34 0.13
C ASN A 190 16.24 -17.81 -0.14
N LEU A 191 16.54 -17.33 -1.34
CA LEU A 191 16.42 -15.93 -1.71
C LEU A 191 15.11 -15.73 -2.45
N THR A 192 14.23 -14.87 -1.92
CA THR A 192 13.02 -14.42 -2.58
C THR A 192 13.20 -12.99 -3.07
N PHE A 193 12.81 -12.74 -4.30
CA PHE A 193 12.70 -11.42 -4.91
C PHE A 193 11.25 -11.04 -5.04
N GLY A 194 10.91 -9.80 -4.69
CA GLY A 194 9.58 -9.21 -4.84
C GLY A 194 9.65 -7.89 -5.60
N LEU A 195 8.64 -7.64 -6.41
CA LEU A 195 8.41 -6.36 -7.08
C LEU A 195 6.93 -6.00 -6.94
N ASN A 196 6.65 -4.76 -6.56
CA ASN A 196 5.32 -4.21 -6.52
C ASN A 196 5.31 -2.81 -7.14
N LEU A 197 4.47 -2.62 -8.16
CA LEU A 197 4.16 -1.33 -8.75
C LEU A 197 2.73 -0.99 -8.37
N SER A 198 2.55 -0.02 -7.49
CA SER A 198 1.26 0.30 -6.88
C SER A 198 0.73 1.67 -7.28
N ASN A 199 -0.60 1.82 -7.13
CA ASN A 199 -1.35 3.05 -7.34
C ASN A 199 -1.18 3.63 -8.76
N LEU A 200 -1.17 2.76 -9.77
CA LEU A 200 -1.24 3.18 -11.17
C LEU A 200 -2.66 3.63 -11.48
N GLY A 201 -2.86 4.88 -11.86
CA GLY A 201 -4.18 5.40 -12.17
C GLY A 201 -4.17 6.79 -12.76
N PRO A 202 -5.34 7.32 -13.14
CA PRO A 202 -5.47 8.70 -13.56
C PRO A 202 -5.16 9.65 -12.41
N LYS A 203 -4.99 10.91 -12.72
CA LYS A 203 -4.83 11.96 -11.71
C LYS A 203 -6.08 12.10 -10.83
N VAL A 204 -5.88 12.41 -9.57
CA VAL A 204 -6.91 12.67 -8.56
C VAL A 204 -7.37 14.11 -8.70
N SER A 205 -8.67 14.34 -8.84
CA SER A 205 -9.24 15.69 -8.90
C SER A 205 -10.40 15.80 -7.90
N PHE A 206 -10.47 16.92 -7.21
CA PHE A 206 -11.56 17.24 -6.29
C PHE A 206 -12.57 18.20 -6.93
N ILE A 207 -12.15 19.41 -7.26
CA ILE A 207 -13.03 20.48 -7.74
C ILE A 207 -12.75 20.78 -9.22
N ASP A 208 -11.47 20.96 -9.57
CA ASP A 208 -11.04 21.37 -10.88
C ASP A 208 -10.11 20.32 -11.53
N PRO A 209 -10.49 19.73 -12.68
CA PRO A 209 -9.63 18.78 -13.38
C PRO A 209 -8.27 19.36 -13.80
N ASP A 210 -8.16 20.68 -13.99
CA ASP A 210 -6.91 21.33 -14.35
C ASP A 210 -5.91 21.39 -13.17
N GLN A 211 -6.41 21.19 -11.94
CA GLN A 211 -5.63 21.12 -10.69
C GLN A 211 -5.47 19.69 -10.18
N ALA A 212 -5.64 18.70 -11.06
CA ALA A 212 -5.56 17.30 -10.67
C ALA A 212 -4.13 16.85 -10.34
N ASP A 213 -3.95 16.24 -9.18
CA ASP A 213 -2.69 15.69 -8.68
C ASP A 213 -2.44 14.26 -9.16
N PRO A 214 -1.19 13.83 -9.36
CA PRO A 214 -0.90 12.45 -9.70
C PRO A 214 -1.30 11.49 -8.57
N GLN A 215 -1.65 10.25 -8.92
CA GLN A 215 -1.76 9.16 -7.94
C GLN A 215 -0.41 8.94 -7.24
N PRO A 216 -0.38 8.47 -5.97
CA PRO A 216 0.86 8.16 -5.26
C PRO A 216 1.49 6.87 -5.79
N THR A 217 1.83 6.87 -7.09
CA THR A 217 2.44 5.73 -7.77
C THR A 217 3.77 5.39 -7.15
N ASN A 218 3.94 4.14 -6.75
CA ASN A 218 5.14 3.67 -6.08
C ASN A 218 5.65 2.37 -6.68
N LEU A 219 6.96 2.29 -6.92
CA LEU A 219 7.66 1.08 -7.33
C LEU A 219 8.55 0.61 -6.19
N THR A 220 8.26 -0.56 -5.65
CA THR A 220 9.06 -1.17 -4.58
C THR A 220 9.68 -2.48 -5.07
N LEU A 221 10.97 -2.63 -4.77
CA LEU A 221 11.76 -3.83 -5.03
C LEU A 221 12.23 -4.40 -3.70
N GLY A 222 11.94 -5.68 -3.46
CA GLY A 222 12.25 -6.31 -2.19
C GLY A 222 13.05 -7.60 -2.33
N PHE A 223 13.83 -7.88 -1.30
CA PHE A 223 14.60 -9.11 -1.15
C PHE A 223 14.38 -9.70 0.24
N ASN A 224 14.16 -11.00 0.29
CA ASN A 224 14.07 -11.75 1.53
C ASN A 224 14.99 -12.96 1.45
N TYR A 225 16.03 -13.00 2.31
CA TYR A 225 16.93 -14.12 2.42
C TYR A 225 16.72 -14.87 3.73
N ALA A 226 16.25 -16.13 3.63
CA ALA A 226 16.06 -16.99 4.80
C ALA A 226 17.44 -17.58 5.20
N LEU A 227 18.09 -16.95 6.17
CA LEU A 227 19.40 -17.36 6.68
C LEU A 227 19.29 -18.64 7.53
N ILE A 228 18.23 -18.72 8.36
CA ILE A 228 17.89 -19.91 9.13
C ILE A 228 16.43 -20.24 8.83
N ASN A 229 16.18 -21.46 8.37
CA ASN A 229 14.84 -21.96 8.10
C ASN A 229 14.63 -23.34 8.75
N GLY A 230 14.74 -23.38 10.07
CA GLY A 230 14.54 -24.58 10.86
C GLY A 230 13.08 -24.72 11.31
N GLU A 231 12.74 -25.87 11.92
CA GLU A 231 11.41 -26.17 12.45
C GLU A 231 11.01 -25.18 13.56
N TYR A 232 11.94 -24.86 14.47
CA TYR A 232 11.68 -24.01 15.64
C TYR A 232 12.25 -22.60 15.50
N ASN A 233 13.24 -22.39 14.63
CA ASN A 233 13.91 -21.12 14.47
C ASN A 233 13.92 -20.69 13.00
N LYS A 234 13.42 -19.49 12.76
CA LYS A 234 13.47 -18.83 11.44
C LYS A 234 14.13 -17.46 11.58
N PHE A 235 15.13 -17.21 10.79
CA PHE A 235 15.78 -15.91 10.75
C PHE A 235 15.92 -15.45 9.29
N ASN A 236 15.27 -14.36 8.97
CA ASN A 236 15.28 -13.78 7.63
C ASN A 236 15.93 -12.40 7.68
N ILE A 237 16.66 -12.06 6.64
CA ILE A 237 17.11 -10.70 6.34
C ILE A 237 16.22 -10.22 5.22
N VAL A 238 15.53 -9.08 5.46
CA VAL A 238 14.62 -8.46 4.49
C VAL A 238 15.11 -7.07 4.16
N TYR A 239 14.87 -6.66 2.91
CA TYR A 239 15.24 -5.36 2.38
C TYR A 239 14.26 -5.00 1.25
N ASP A 240 13.69 -3.80 1.32
CA ASP A 240 12.81 -3.21 0.30
C ASP A 240 13.34 -1.85 -0.15
#